data_1e14507b5b92ed5b5c0fe105143d0d71
#
_entry.id   1e14507b5b92ed5b5c0fe105143d0d71
#
_cell.length_a   1.000
_cell.length_b   1.000
_cell.length_c   1.000
_cell.angle_alpha   90.00
_cell.angle_beta   90.00
_cell.angle_gamma   90.00
#
_symmetry.space_group_name_H-M   'P 1'
#
loop_
_entity.id
_entity.type
_entity.pdbx_description
1 polymer ?
#
loop_
_entity_poly.entity_id
_entity_poly.type
_entity_poly.pdbx_seq_one_letter_code
_entity_poly.pdbx_strand_id
1 'polypeptide(L)'
;MNSINATPGTFTVTVPLNKSLVVDANDLVGLLIDLDLRQTIQTQNGQVTGTVMPAFDVRALTADDSDAEIDDFRGGVTNIDTSTSSFAMDGPKGRAWTVTTNNQTNWDDGGSFSALTTNSIVEVSGKLDRVTHQIDADEVEVISQDHFFLGGLATFVSPSTPTPATQLQFYVRSELPDVETVAPLGAIDSFTLNGSEKYFIADFRNPLTALLFSNTTLAPGQRIGLGGSLTGSGSSQTLTVHRVVLERQGQEGSWVAGSTQIQSGNDGTFQINDNYLAGILLPQPLTVVSTQFTNYVNLSGLSALSGAGPFNLRVVGFILVNQQTNQQEFVARRVELLN
;
A
#
# COMPACT_ATOMS: atom_id res chain seq x y z
N MET A 1 -25.10 -4.97 14.37
CA MET A 1 -24.45 -4.36 15.55
C MET A 1 -23.38 -5.32 16.05
N ASN A 2 -22.13 -4.90 16.09
CA ASN A 2 -21.05 -5.73 16.59
C ASN A 2 -21.09 -5.73 18.12
N SER A 3 -20.86 -6.87 18.76
CA SER A 3 -20.75 -6.96 20.23
C SER A 3 -19.28 -7.19 20.63
N ILE A 4 -18.86 -6.56 21.73
CA ILE A 4 -17.50 -6.66 22.25
C ILE A 4 -17.57 -7.26 23.64
N ASN A 5 -16.82 -8.34 23.85
CA ASN A 5 -16.56 -8.92 25.17
C ASN A 5 -15.06 -8.81 25.44
N ALA A 6 -14.69 -8.07 26.47
CA ALA A 6 -13.30 -7.85 26.85
C ALA A 6 -12.94 -8.66 28.11
N THR A 7 -11.84 -9.38 28.05
CA THR A 7 -11.14 -9.96 29.19
C THR A 7 -9.76 -9.30 29.26
N PRO A 8 -9.11 -9.12 30.41
CA PRO A 8 -7.77 -8.53 30.46
C PRO A 8 -6.80 -9.20 29.49
N GLY A 9 -6.30 -8.44 28.50
CA GLY A 9 -5.36 -8.91 27.47
C GLY A 9 -6.01 -9.49 26.20
N THR A 10 -7.33 -9.74 26.18
CA THR A 10 -8.07 -10.19 24.98
C THR A 10 -9.43 -9.55 24.91
N PHE A 11 -9.88 -9.22 23.71
CA PHE A 11 -11.27 -8.84 23.46
C PHE A 11 -11.82 -9.68 22.31
N THR A 12 -13.09 -10.03 22.38
CA THR A 12 -13.78 -10.77 21.34
C THR A 12 -14.79 -9.86 20.67
N VAL A 13 -14.74 -9.78 19.36
CA VAL A 13 -15.73 -9.07 18.54
C VAL A 13 -16.55 -10.11 17.81
N THR A 14 -17.88 -10.08 17.99
CA THR A 14 -18.80 -10.90 17.23
C THR A 14 -19.38 -10.09 16.09
N VAL A 15 -19.10 -10.53 14.86
CA VAL A 15 -19.60 -9.88 13.63
C VAL A 15 -20.62 -10.83 12.99
N PRO A 16 -21.90 -10.43 12.89
CA PRO A 16 -22.88 -11.23 12.16
C PRO A 16 -22.61 -11.14 10.67
N LEU A 17 -22.61 -12.28 9.99
CA LEU A 17 -22.55 -12.31 8.51
C LEU A 17 -23.90 -11.89 7.95
N ASN A 18 -23.90 -11.08 6.90
CA ASN A 18 -25.11 -10.62 6.21
C ASN A 18 -25.84 -11.77 5.48
N LYS A 19 -25.11 -12.86 5.17
CA LYS A 19 -25.64 -14.11 4.61
C LYS A 19 -25.08 -15.27 5.38
N SER A 20 -25.89 -16.31 5.56
CA SER A 20 -25.42 -17.57 6.14
C SER A 20 -24.31 -18.17 5.27
N LEU A 21 -23.19 -18.49 5.89
CA LEU A 21 -22.13 -19.25 5.25
C LEU A 21 -22.48 -20.73 5.35
N VAL A 22 -22.67 -21.38 4.22
CA VAL A 22 -22.82 -22.84 4.12
C VAL A 22 -21.47 -23.38 3.72
N VAL A 23 -20.93 -24.31 4.51
CA VAL A 23 -19.66 -24.98 4.23
C VAL A 23 -19.96 -26.46 4.12
N ASP A 24 -19.88 -26.99 2.90
CA ASP A 24 -20.00 -28.43 2.65
C ASP A 24 -18.64 -29.13 2.77
N ALA A 25 -18.66 -30.46 2.88
CA ALA A 25 -17.43 -31.24 2.97
C ALA A 25 -16.61 -31.07 1.68
N ASN A 26 -15.38 -30.59 1.81
CA ASN A 26 -14.41 -30.24 0.76
C ASN A 26 -14.62 -28.87 0.10
N ASP A 27 -15.52 -28.03 0.61
CA ASP A 27 -15.60 -26.64 0.14
C ASP A 27 -14.45 -25.80 0.71
N LEU A 28 -13.83 -25.05 -0.17
CA LEU A 28 -12.94 -23.95 0.19
C LEU A 28 -13.77 -22.67 0.31
N VAL A 29 -13.88 -22.17 1.52
CA VAL A 29 -14.61 -20.94 1.79
C VAL A 29 -13.62 -19.88 2.29
N GLY A 30 -13.55 -18.77 1.57
CA GLY A 30 -12.81 -17.59 2.00
C GLY A 30 -13.72 -16.58 2.71
N LEU A 31 -13.16 -15.86 3.66
CA LEU A 31 -13.78 -14.68 4.25
C LEU A 31 -12.88 -13.49 4.05
N LEU A 32 -13.39 -12.43 3.43
CA LEU A 32 -12.77 -11.12 3.48
C LEU A 32 -13.22 -10.44 4.76
N ILE A 33 -12.27 -10.08 5.61
CA ILE A 33 -12.51 -9.36 6.86
C ILE A 33 -11.84 -8.00 6.73
N ASP A 34 -12.64 -6.95 6.70
CA ASP A 34 -12.16 -5.56 6.68
C ASP A 34 -12.47 -4.89 8.02
N LEU A 35 -11.49 -4.17 8.57
CA LEU A 35 -11.65 -3.36 9.77
C LEU A 35 -11.78 -1.89 9.35
N ASP A 36 -12.99 -1.35 9.41
CA ASP A 36 -13.22 0.07 9.17
C ASP A 36 -12.69 0.90 10.36
N LEU A 37 -11.49 1.42 10.20
CA LEU A 37 -10.83 2.23 11.23
C LEU A 37 -11.56 3.53 11.52
N ARG A 38 -12.28 4.11 10.54
CA ARG A 38 -13.04 5.35 10.73
C ARG A 38 -14.24 5.15 11.63
N GLN A 39 -14.93 4.04 11.45
CA GLN A 39 -16.02 3.64 12.34
C GLN A 39 -15.51 3.09 13.67
N THR A 40 -14.31 2.53 13.67
CA THR A 40 -13.66 1.95 14.85
C THR A 40 -13.16 3.02 15.81
N ILE A 41 -12.49 4.05 15.30
CA ILE A 41 -11.89 5.11 16.12
C ILE A 41 -12.89 6.26 16.25
N GLN A 42 -13.38 6.46 17.47
CA GLN A 42 -14.35 7.53 17.73
C GLN A 42 -13.65 8.89 17.80
N THR A 43 -14.18 9.84 17.03
CA THR A 43 -13.70 11.23 17.04
C THR A 43 -14.81 12.18 17.49
N GLN A 44 -14.44 13.24 18.20
CA GLN A 44 -15.32 14.34 18.55
C GLN A 44 -14.61 15.66 18.24
N ASN A 45 -15.27 16.53 17.45
CA ASN A 45 -14.69 17.79 16.98
C ASN A 45 -13.31 17.62 16.30
N GLY A 46 -13.13 16.54 15.54
CA GLY A 46 -11.87 16.23 14.85
C GLY A 46 -10.73 15.70 15.75
N GLN A 47 -11.03 15.44 17.03
CA GLN A 47 -10.06 14.86 17.98
C GLN A 47 -10.46 13.44 18.32
N VAL A 48 -9.45 12.55 18.42
CA VAL A 48 -9.66 11.17 18.86
C VAL A 48 -10.09 11.15 20.32
N THR A 49 -11.22 10.49 20.63
CA THR A 49 -11.77 10.44 21.99
C THR A 49 -11.09 9.42 22.91
N GLY A 50 -10.22 8.56 22.37
CA GLY A 50 -9.69 7.40 23.09
C GLY A 50 -10.66 6.22 23.18
N THR A 51 -11.86 6.35 22.63
CA THR A 51 -12.85 5.25 22.57
C THR A 51 -12.68 4.50 21.26
N VAL A 52 -12.61 3.18 21.34
CA VAL A 52 -12.50 2.27 20.20
C VAL A 52 -13.77 1.40 20.14
N MET A 53 -14.47 1.44 19.02
CA MET A 53 -15.63 0.58 18.74
C MET A 53 -15.35 -0.20 17.46
N PRO A 54 -14.72 -1.38 17.53
CA PRO A 54 -14.33 -2.13 16.34
C PRO A 54 -15.49 -2.35 15.38
N ALA A 55 -15.36 -1.84 14.17
CA ALA A 55 -16.32 -2.00 13.09
C ALA A 55 -15.67 -2.88 12.00
N PHE A 56 -16.20 -4.10 11.86
CA PHE A 56 -15.76 -5.02 10.84
C PHE A 56 -16.82 -5.16 9.76
N ASP A 57 -16.39 -5.12 8.50
CA ASP A 57 -17.15 -5.67 7.39
C ASP A 57 -16.61 -7.06 7.07
N VAL A 58 -17.53 -8.04 6.97
CA VAL A 58 -17.15 -9.43 6.70
C VAL A 58 -18.03 -9.95 5.58
N ARG A 59 -17.40 -10.37 4.48
CA ARG A 59 -18.08 -11.01 3.35
C ARG A 59 -17.49 -12.37 3.03
N ALA A 60 -18.35 -13.30 2.66
CA ALA A 60 -17.90 -14.56 2.10
C ALA A 60 -17.37 -14.32 0.68
N LEU A 61 -16.20 -14.90 0.39
CA LEU A 61 -15.68 -15.00 -0.97
C LEU A 61 -16.35 -16.18 -1.65
N THR A 62 -16.74 -16.02 -2.90
CA THR A 62 -17.35 -17.09 -3.71
C THR A 62 -16.29 -18.07 -4.22
N ALA A 63 -16.69 -19.23 -4.73
CA ALA A 63 -15.76 -20.20 -5.32
C ALA A 63 -14.97 -19.62 -6.51
N ASP A 64 -15.59 -18.68 -7.24
CA ASP A 64 -14.93 -17.96 -8.35
C ASP A 64 -13.86 -16.98 -7.84
N ASP A 65 -13.93 -16.55 -6.58
CA ASP A 65 -12.87 -15.74 -5.93
C ASP A 65 -11.70 -16.63 -5.42
N SER A 66 -11.79 -17.97 -5.51
CA SER A 66 -10.71 -18.87 -5.08
C SER A 66 -9.49 -18.85 -6.01
N ASP A 67 -9.72 -18.52 -7.28
CA ASP A 67 -8.68 -18.25 -8.29
C ASP A 67 -8.41 -16.75 -8.41
N ALA A 68 -8.61 -16.03 -7.30
CA ALA A 68 -8.55 -14.57 -7.30
C ALA A 68 -7.17 -14.07 -7.75
N GLU A 69 -7.18 -13.10 -8.63
CA GLU A 69 -6.02 -12.29 -8.91
C GLU A 69 -5.54 -11.66 -7.59
N ILE A 70 -4.25 -11.78 -7.35
CA ILE A 70 -3.59 -11.09 -6.25
C ILE A 70 -2.77 -9.94 -6.81
N ASP A 71 -2.82 -8.84 -6.13
CA ASP A 71 -1.96 -7.68 -6.37
C ASP A 71 -1.00 -7.51 -5.19
N ASP A 72 0.22 -7.09 -5.51
CA ASP A 72 1.20 -6.63 -4.51
C ASP A 72 1.52 -7.69 -3.41
N PHE A 73 1.56 -8.99 -3.77
CA PHE A 73 1.87 -10.05 -2.82
C PHE A 73 3.38 -10.16 -2.60
N ARG A 74 3.83 -9.85 -1.40
CA ARG A 74 5.24 -9.72 -1.06
C ARG A 74 5.79 -10.93 -0.33
N GLY A 75 7.05 -11.26 -0.63
CA GLY A 75 7.76 -12.30 0.09
C GLY A 75 9.25 -12.35 -0.22
N GLY A 76 9.97 -13.08 0.63
CA GLY A 76 11.39 -13.36 0.44
C GLY A 76 11.60 -14.61 -0.41
N VAL A 77 12.45 -14.53 -1.43
CA VAL A 77 12.81 -15.68 -2.28
C VAL A 77 13.66 -16.66 -1.47
N THR A 78 13.21 -17.92 -1.38
CA THR A 78 13.89 -18.96 -0.60
C THR A 78 14.55 -20.03 -1.45
N ASN A 79 14.03 -20.26 -2.68
CA ASN A 79 14.60 -21.22 -3.63
C ASN A 79 14.28 -20.79 -5.06
N ILE A 80 15.13 -21.12 -6.00
CA ILE A 80 14.98 -20.82 -7.42
C ILE A 80 15.18 -22.09 -8.25
N ASP A 81 14.18 -22.45 -9.05
CA ASP A 81 14.24 -23.56 -10.01
C ASP A 81 14.29 -23.02 -11.44
N THR A 82 15.47 -23.00 -12.00
CA THR A 82 15.69 -22.52 -13.38
C THR A 82 15.15 -23.48 -14.45
N SER A 83 14.91 -24.75 -14.10
CA SER A 83 14.40 -25.73 -15.07
C SER A 83 12.90 -25.55 -15.36
N THR A 84 12.17 -25.05 -14.40
CA THR A 84 10.73 -24.79 -14.49
C THR A 84 10.37 -23.31 -14.55
N SER A 85 11.37 -22.40 -14.51
CA SER A 85 11.17 -20.96 -14.41
C SER A 85 10.25 -20.60 -13.22
N SER A 86 10.50 -21.24 -12.07
CA SER A 86 9.75 -21.00 -10.86
C SER A 86 10.66 -20.69 -9.67
N PHE A 87 10.11 -20.06 -8.65
CA PHE A 87 10.79 -19.83 -7.40
C PHE A 87 9.86 -20.04 -6.21
N ALA A 88 10.42 -20.42 -5.07
CA ALA A 88 9.70 -20.43 -3.81
C ALA A 88 9.92 -19.11 -3.09
N MET A 89 8.88 -18.61 -2.45
CA MET A 89 8.94 -17.43 -1.59
C MET A 89 8.20 -17.65 -0.28
N ASP A 90 8.69 -17.05 0.78
CA ASP A 90 8.01 -16.95 2.06
C ASP A 90 7.20 -15.65 2.09
N GLY A 91 5.89 -15.78 2.04
CA GLY A 91 4.96 -14.69 2.20
C GLY A 91 4.72 -14.33 3.67
N PRO A 92 3.72 -13.48 3.96
CA PRO A 92 3.36 -13.10 5.31
C PRO A 92 3.20 -14.29 6.26
N LYS A 93 3.75 -14.17 7.47
CA LYS A 93 3.77 -15.22 8.51
C LYS A 93 4.55 -16.48 8.11
N GLY A 94 5.55 -16.32 7.23
CA GLY A 94 6.43 -17.43 6.82
C GLY A 94 5.74 -18.54 6.04
N ARG A 95 4.57 -18.26 5.42
CA ARG A 95 3.90 -19.25 4.59
C ARG A 95 4.61 -19.35 3.25
N ALA A 96 5.06 -20.56 2.90
CA ALA A 96 5.73 -20.81 1.63
C ALA A 96 4.74 -20.85 0.44
N TRP A 97 5.13 -20.21 -0.66
CA TRP A 97 4.42 -20.16 -1.92
C TRP A 97 5.36 -20.52 -3.07
N THR A 98 4.83 -21.16 -4.09
CA THR A 98 5.57 -21.41 -5.34
C THR A 98 5.07 -20.44 -6.40
N VAL A 99 5.96 -19.63 -6.94
CA VAL A 99 5.65 -18.68 -8.01
C VAL A 99 6.16 -19.26 -9.33
N THR A 100 5.27 -19.38 -10.30
CA THR A 100 5.60 -19.82 -11.65
C THR A 100 5.63 -18.62 -12.58
N THR A 101 6.67 -18.47 -13.34
CA THR A 101 6.84 -17.41 -14.34
C THR A 101 6.94 -17.98 -15.75
N ASN A 102 6.65 -17.18 -16.75
CA ASN A 102 6.74 -17.56 -18.14
C ASN A 102 7.20 -16.37 -19.01
N ASN A 103 7.19 -16.54 -20.33
CA ASN A 103 7.62 -15.47 -21.25
C ASN A 103 6.62 -14.29 -21.36
N GLN A 104 5.46 -14.38 -20.74
CA GLN A 104 4.46 -13.32 -20.66
C GLN A 104 4.52 -12.58 -19.33
N THR A 105 5.21 -13.14 -18.33
CA THR A 105 5.41 -12.48 -17.04
C THR A 105 6.17 -11.17 -17.26
N ASN A 106 5.56 -10.07 -16.82
CA ASN A 106 6.20 -8.76 -16.82
C ASN A 106 7.20 -8.67 -15.67
N TRP A 107 8.39 -8.13 -15.93
CA TRP A 107 9.40 -7.88 -14.91
C TRP A 107 9.64 -6.39 -14.82
N ASP A 108 9.21 -5.79 -13.73
CA ASP A 108 9.34 -4.35 -13.56
C ASP A 108 10.77 -3.92 -13.19
N ASP A 109 11.05 -2.64 -13.40
CA ASP A 109 12.33 -1.97 -13.14
C ASP A 109 13.56 -2.62 -13.80
N GLY A 110 13.35 -3.31 -14.93
CA GLY A 110 14.43 -4.03 -15.64
C GLY A 110 14.86 -5.32 -14.96
N GLY A 111 14.01 -5.84 -14.06
CA GLY A 111 14.17 -7.14 -13.45
C GLY A 111 14.11 -8.28 -14.47
N SER A 112 14.49 -9.46 -14.05
CA SER A 112 14.36 -10.69 -14.83
C SER A 112 14.46 -11.89 -13.90
N PHE A 113 13.97 -13.04 -14.35
CA PHE A 113 14.13 -14.29 -13.61
C PHE A 113 15.59 -14.60 -13.28
N SER A 114 16.53 -14.31 -14.20
CA SER A 114 17.96 -14.53 -14.01
C SER A 114 18.62 -13.59 -12.99
N ALA A 115 17.97 -12.49 -12.64
CA ALA A 115 18.45 -11.55 -11.64
C ALA A 115 18.01 -11.91 -10.21
N LEU A 116 17.08 -12.87 -10.04
CA LEU A 116 16.67 -13.35 -8.73
C LEU A 116 17.81 -14.04 -7.98
N THR A 117 17.82 -13.80 -6.69
CA THR A 117 18.66 -14.50 -5.71
C THR A 117 17.80 -14.95 -4.55
N THR A 118 18.27 -15.90 -3.75
CA THR A 118 17.60 -16.29 -2.51
C THR A 118 17.56 -15.17 -1.45
N ASN A 119 18.12 -14.03 -1.77
CA ASN A 119 18.13 -12.82 -0.96
C ASN A 119 17.14 -11.77 -1.46
N SER A 120 16.51 -12.02 -2.60
CA SER A 120 15.56 -11.07 -3.17
C SER A 120 14.27 -11.04 -2.35
N ILE A 121 13.75 -9.86 -2.12
CA ILE A 121 12.37 -9.63 -1.71
C ILE A 121 11.62 -9.20 -2.96
N VAL A 122 10.54 -9.90 -3.26
CA VAL A 122 9.74 -9.68 -4.46
C VAL A 122 8.32 -9.27 -4.13
N GLU A 123 7.70 -8.55 -5.05
CA GLU A 123 6.28 -8.32 -5.11
C GLU A 123 5.75 -9.02 -6.35
N VAL A 124 4.68 -9.79 -6.19
CA VAL A 124 4.12 -10.65 -7.23
C VAL A 124 2.64 -10.35 -7.39
N SER A 125 2.22 -10.11 -8.62
CA SER A 125 0.82 -10.02 -9.03
C SER A 125 0.51 -11.14 -10.00
N GLY A 126 -0.70 -11.73 -9.90
CA GLY A 126 -1.09 -12.85 -10.75
C GLY A 126 -2.24 -13.66 -10.17
N LYS A 127 -2.35 -14.90 -10.64
CA LYS A 127 -3.41 -15.83 -10.21
C LYS A 127 -2.94 -16.72 -9.07
N LEU A 128 -3.72 -16.73 -8.00
CA LEU A 128 -3.43 -17.47 -6.79
C LEU A 128 -4.24 -18.77 -6.71
N ASP A 129 -3.55 -19.91 -6.70
CA ASP A 129 -4.13 -21.19 -6.24
C ASP A 129 -3.82 -21.38 -4.74
N ARG A 130 -4.84 -21.19 -3.92
CA ARG A 130 -4.72 -21.31 -2.46
C ARG A 130 -4.61 -22.75 -1.98
N VAL A 131 -5.01 -23.73 -2.80
CA VAL A 131 -4.98 -25.16 -2.45
C VAL A 131 -3.57 -25.69 -2.60
N THR A 132 -2.94 -25.39 -3.72
CA THR A 132 -1.59 -25.83 -4.03
C THR A 132 -0.52 -24.86 -3.52
N HIS A 133 -0.91 -23.69 -3.03
CA HIS A 133 -0.01 -22.58 -2.68
C HIS A 133 0.87 -22.17 -3.87
N GLN A 134 0.24 -22.05 -5.03
CA GLN A 134 0.91 -21.61 -6.26
C GLN A 134 0.41 -20.24 -6.69
N ILE A 135 1.30 -19.51 -7.34
CA ILE A 135 1.00 -18.23 -7.96
C ILE A 135 1.50 -18.31 -9.40
N ASP A 136 0.60 -18.18 -10.36
CA ASP A 136 0.96 -17.97 -11.75
C ASP A 136 1.14 -16.46 -11.95
N ALA A 137 2.40 -16.02 -12.02
CA ALA A 137 2.73 -14.61 -12.00
C ALA A 137 2.53 -13.95 -13.37
N ASP A 138 1.69 -12.92 -13.38
CA ASP A 138 1.55 -11.99 -14.51
C ASP A 138 2.63 -10.88 -14.42
N GLU A 139 3.01 -10.50 -13.18
CA GLU A 139 4.02 -9.48 -12.92
C GLU A 139 4.87 -9.83 -11.70
N VAL A 140 6.16 -9.51 -11.79
CA VAL A 140 7.12 -9.64 -10.69
C VAL A 140 7.99 -8.38 -10.61
N GLU A 141 8.02 -7.75 -9.45
CA GLU A 141 8.95 -6.67 -9.11
C GLU A 141 9.94 -7.15 -8.05
N VAL A 142 11.23 -6.89 -8.27
CA VAL A 142 12.26 -7.14 -7.24
C VAL A 142 12.40 -5.87 -6.40
N ILE A 143 11.72 -5.83 -5.25
CA ILE A 143 11.68 -4.65 -4.39
C ILE A 143 12.89 -4.51 -3.47
N SER A 144 13.64 -5.59 -3.24
CA SER A 144 14.93 -5.56 -2.58
C SER A 144 15.80 -6.75 -3.00
N GLN A 145 17.09 -6.51 -3.14
CA GLN A 145 18.10 -7.57 -3.36
C GLN A 145 18.80 -7.99 -2.05
N ASP A 146 18.51 -7.32 -0.94
CA ASP A 146 19.33 -7.34 0.27
C ASP A 146 18.62 -8.01 1.47
N HIS A 147 17.80 -9.00 1.27
CA HIS A 147 17.13 -9.81 2.30
C HIS A 147 16.09 -9.10 3.17
N PHE A 148 15.94 -7.78 3.10
CA PHE A 148 15.13 -7.07 4.06
C PHE A 148 14.32 -5.95 3.44
N PHE A 149 13.04 -5.87 3.85
CA PHE A 149 12.13 -4.84 3.41
C PHE A 149 11.16 -4.44 4.54
N LEU A 150 11.02 -3.14 4.77
CA LEU A 150 10.01 -2.56 5.66
C LEU A 150 8.97 -1.79 4.83
N GLY A 151 7.68 -2.08 5.03
CA GLY A 151 6.60 -1.28 4.47
C GLY A 151 5.96 -0.39 5.54
N GLY A 152 5.58 0.85 5.18
CA GLY A 152 4.97 1.74 6.15
C GLY A 152 4.71 3.16 5.68
N LEU A 153 4.77 4.10 6.62
CA LEU A 153 4.44 5.50 6.39
C LEU A 153 5.57 6.42 6.85
N ALA A 154 6.02 7.32 5.99
CA ALA A 154 6.92 8.41 6.38
C ALA A 154 6.16 9.37 7.32
N THR A 155 6.63 9.52 8.56
CA THR A 155 5.99 10.40 9.55
C THR A 155 6.74 11.70 9.73
N PHE A 156 8.04 11.69 9.50
CA PHE A 156 8.90 12.87 9.55
C PHE A 156 10.08 12.73 8.58
N VAL A 157 10.45 13.81 7.93
CA VAL A 157 11.59 13.88 7.00
C VAL A 157 12.42 15.11 7.29
N SER A 158 13.73 14.97 7.39
CA SER A 158 14.66 16.09 7.65
C SER A 158 15.95 15.95 6.82
N PRO A 159 16.43 17.00 6.23
CA PRO A 159 15.74 18.27 5.95
C PRO A 159 14.45 18.04 5.14
N SER A 160 13.53 19.01 5.24
CA SER A 160 12.32 18.95 4.42
C SER A 160 12.61 19.34 2.97
N THR A 161 11.74 18.88 2.06
CA THR A 161 11.70 19.29 0.65
C THR A 161 11.91 20.82 0.49
N PRO A 162 12.68 21.29 -0.49
CA PRO A 162 13.37 20.56 -1.57
C PRO A 162 14.81 20.11 -1.26
N THR A 163 15.24 20.18 -0.02
CA THR A 163 16.59 19.75 0.38
C THR A 163 16.64 18.21 0.45
N PRO A 164 17.73 17.57 -0.02
CA PRO A 164 17.88 16.13 0.11
C PRO A 164 17.72 15.65 1.55
N ALA A 165 16.81 14.71 1.78
CA ALA A 165 16.57 14.13 3.08
C ALA A 165 17.77 13.29 3.55
N THR A 166 18.13 13.44 4.82
CA THR A 166 19.18 12.66 5.50
C THR A 166 18.65 11.86 6.67
N GLN A 167 17.44 12.19 7.15
CA GLN A 167 16.76 11.48 8.24
C GLN A 167 15.30 11.25 7.89
N LEU A 168 14.81 10.09 8.26
CA LEU A 168 13.44 9.65 8.06
C LEU A 168 12.93 9.02 9.35
N GLN A 169 11.78 9.50 9.89
CA GLN A 169 10.99 8.71 10.84
C GLN A 169 9.90 7.96 10.07
N PHE A 170 9.74 6.70 10.40
CA PHE A 170 8.96 5.76 9.64
C PHE A 170 8.10 4.92 10.56
N TYR A 171 6.79 4.96 10.35
CA TYR A 171 5.84 4.10 11.04
C TYR A 171 5.81 2.73 10.37
N VAL A 172 6.28 1.71 11.05
CA VAL A 172 6.43 0.35 10.53
C VAL A 172 5.07 -0.35 10.51
N ARG A 173 4.65 -0.80 9.34
CA ARG A 173 3.40 -1.56 9.13
C ARG A 173 3.62 -3.01 8.74
N SER A 174 4.72 -3.28 8.05
CA SER A 174 5.11 -4.63 7.64
C SER A 174 6.63 -4.76 7.61
N GLU A 175 7.11 -5.97 7.84
CA GLU A 175 8.52 -6.36 7.79
C GLU A 175 8.61 -7.67 7.00
N LEU A 176 9.58 -7.75 6.11
CA LEU A 176 9.89 -8.97 5.36
C LEU A 176 11.40 -9.24 5.44
N PRO A 177 11.80 -10.46 5.80
CA PRO A 177 10.95 -11.51 6.37
C PRO A 177 10.29 -11.06 7.69
N ASP A 178 9.17 -11.68 8.05
CA ASP A 178 8.33 -11.34 9.23
C ASP A 178 9.01 -11.84 10.53
N VAL A 179 10.06 -11.16 10.95
CA VAL A 179 10.89 -11.57 12.10
C VAL A 179 11.02 -10.49 13.19
N GLU A 180 10.45 -9.30 12.97
CA GLU A 180 10.45 -8.15 13.91
C GLU A 180 11.83 -7.84 14.53
N THR A 181 12.88 -7.94 13.70
CA THR A 181 14.27 -7.85 14.21
C THR A 181 14.81 -6.42 14.22
N VAL A 182 14.31 -5.56 13.37
CA VAL A 182 14.84 -4.18 13.18
C VAL A 182 13.95 -3.15 13.84
N ALA A 183 12.65 -3.24 13.57
CA ALA A 183 11.68 -2.32 14.13
C ALA A 183 10.37 -3.04 14.42
N PRO A 184 9.84 -2.98 15.63
CA PRO A 184 8.57 -3.60 15.96
C PRO A 184 7.43 -3.06 15.10
N LEU A 185 6.52 -3.93 14.67
CA LEU A 185 5.32 -3.51 13.96
C LEU A 185 4.51 -2.51 14.80
N GLY A 186 4.08 -1.41 14.18
CA GLY A 186 3.36 -0.33 14.86
C GLY A 186 4.26 0.68 15.58
N ALA A 187 5.58 0.51 15.58
CA ALA A 187 6.50 1.50 16.11
C ALA A 187 6.83 2.59 15.07
N ILE A 188 7.29 3.73 15.57
CA ILE A 188 7.95 4.75 14.75
C ILE A 188 9.45 4.61 14.99
N ASP A 189 10.19 4.30 13.94
CA ASP A 189 11.63 4.18 13.99
C ASP A 189 12.33 5.22 13.13
N SER A 190 13.64 5.43 13.34
CA SER A 190 14.42 6.48 12.68
C SER A 190 15.51 5.84 11.82
N PHE A 191 15.55 6.26 10.55
CA PHE A 191 16.52 5.79 9.57
C PHE A 191 17.36 6.96 9.05
N THR A 192 18.65 6.70 8.86
CA THR A 192 19.57 7.63 8.21
C THR A 192 19.61 7.32 6.72
N LEU A 193 19.47 8.37 5.90
CA LEU A 193 19.63 8.30 4.45
C LEU A 193 20.98 8.92 4.09
N ASN A 194 21.75 8.25 3.28
CA ASN A 194 23.13 8.66 2.93
C ASN A 194 23.25 9.27 1.52
N GLY A 195 22.12 9.31 0.78
CA GLY A 195 22.02 9.89 -0.56
C GLY A 195 22.44 8.94 -1.68
N SER A 196 22.77 7.68 -1.37
CA SER A 196 23.06 6.64 -2.37
C SER A 196 21.88 5.73 -2.66
N GLU A 197 20.76 5.92 -1.94
CA GLU A 197 19.55 5.14 -2.10
C GLU A 197 18.96 5.36 -3.49
N LYS A 198 18.41 4.29 -4.05
CA LYS A 198 17.60 4.35 -5.28
C LYS A 198 16.14 4.57 -4.92
N TYR A 199 15.47 5.41 -5.71
CA TYR A 199 14.07 5.80 -5.49
C TYR A 199 13.23 5.31 -6.66
N PHE A 200 12.12 4.63 -6.34
CA PHE A 200 11.20 4.03 -7.31
C PHE A 200 9.76 4.36 -6.93
N ILE A 201 8.86 4.27 -7.90
CA ILE A 201 7.41 4.31 -7.69
C ILE A 201 6.87 2.94 -8.10
N ALA A 202 6.28 2.20 -7.18
CA ALA A 202 5.73 0.87 -7.44
C ALA A 202 4.65 0.93 -8.52
N ASP A 203 4.68 0.03 -9.51
CA ASP A 203 3.67 -0.16 -10.57
C ASP A 203 3.25 1.10 -11.31
N PHE A 204 4.09 2.11 -11.39
CA PHE A 204 3.69 3.36 -11.98
C PHE A 204 4.77 4.00 -12.83
N ARG A 205 4.51 4.05 -14.14
CA ARG A 205 5.25 4.93 -15.05
C ARG A 205 4.65 6.33 -14.94
N ASN A 206 5.29 7.17 -14.13
CA ASN A 206 4.80 8.52 -13.89
C ASN A 206 4.87 9.38 -15.17
N PRO A 207 3.72 9.79 -15.75
CA PRO A 207 3.70 10.66 -16.93
C PRO A 207 3.97 12.13 -16.59
N LEU A 208 4.01 12.49 -15.30
CA LEU A 208 4.05 13.86 -14.83
C LEU A 208 5.49 14.26 -14.48
N THR A 209 6.16 14.95 -15.37
CA THR A 209 7.56 15.34 -15.23
C THR A 209 7.85 16.28 -14.06
N ALA A 210 6.85 17.00 -13.56
CA ALA A 210 6.98 17.89 -12.40
C ALA A 210 6.80 17.16 -11.04
N LEU A 211 6.30 15.93 -11.05
CA LEU A 211 5.99 15.13 -9.87
C LEU A 211 6.95 13.94 -9.82
N LEU A 212 8.12 14.13 -9.25
CA LEU A 212 9.16 13.11 -9.14
C LEU A 212 9.19 12.51 -7.73
N PHE A 213 9.73 11.29 -7.62
CA PHE A 213 10.04 10.69 -6.34
C PHE A 213 11.55 10.49 -6.21
N SER A 214 12.13 11.12 -5.20
CA SER A 214 13.58 11.14 -4.93
C SER A 214 13.83 11.56 -3.47
N ASN A 215 15.08 11.59 -3.05
CA ASN A 215 15.44 12.11 -1.72
C ASN A 215 15.07 13.59 -1.49
N THR A 216 14.92 14.37 -2.55
CA THR A 216 14.49 15.79 -2.46
C THR A 216 12.98 15.97 -2.42
N THR A 217 12.20 14.92 -2.67
CA THR A 217 10.74 14.92 -2.70
C THR A 217 10.13 13.92 -1.72
N LEU A 218 10.96 13.29 -0.90
CA LEU A 218 10.50 12.49 0.23
C LEU A 218 9.81 13.40 1.25
N ALA A 219 8.60 13.03 1.69
CA ALA A 219 7.78 13.88 2.54
C ALA A 219 6.92 13.06 3.51
N PRO A 220 6.53 13.64 4.66
CA PRO A 220 5.58 13.00 5.57
C PRO A 220 4.25 12.69 4.88
N GLY A 221 3.60 11.58 5.27
CA GLY A 221 2.34 11.13 4.69
C GLY A 221 2.48 10.21 3.47
N GLN A 222 3.66 10.08 2.90
CA GLN A 222 3.93 9.10 1.84
C GLN A 222 3.97 7.68 2.41
N ARG A 223 3.22 6.77 1.81
CA ARG A 223 3.39 5.34 2.03
C ARG A 223 4.60 4.89 1.22
N ILE A 224 5.58 4.34 1.91
CA ILE A 224 6.84 3.91 1.30
C ILE A 224 7.29 2.56 1.82
N GLY A 225 8.13 1.90 1.03
CA GLY A 225 8.90 0.74 1.43
C GLY A 225 10.39 1.07 1.51
N LEU A 226 11.09 0.48 2.46
CA LEU A 226 12.53 0.60 2.66
C LEU A 226 13.19 -0.76 2.44
N GLY A 227 13.90 -0.93 1.33
CA GLY A 227 14.73 -2.11 1.07
C GLY A 227 16.17 -1.87 1.50
N GLY A 228 16.81 -2.88 2.08
CA GLY A 228 18.19 -2.73 2.51
C GLY A 228 18.80 -3.96 3.14
N SER A 229 20.04 -3.84 3.55
CA SER A 229 20.79 -4.91 4.21
C SER A 229 20.85 -4.72 5.70
N LEU A 230 20.73 -5.83 6.43
CA LEU A 230 20.92 -5.88 7.86
C LEU A 230 22.39 -6.08 8.22
N THR A 231 22.89 -5.27 9.15
CA THR A 231 24.23 -5.41 9.73
C THR A 231 24.11 -5.56 11.24
N GLY A 232 25.06 -6.25 11.85
CA GLY A 232 25.02 -6.55 13.29
C GLY A 232 24.25 -7.83 13.62
N SER A 233 24.00 -8.06 14.90
CA SER A 233 23.24 -9.22 15.40
C SER A 233 22.45 -8.89 16.66
N GLY A 234 21.32 -9.57 16.85
CA GLY A 234 20.44 -9.37 18.01
C GLY A 234 19.97 -7.91 18.12
N SER A 235 20.01 -7.34 19.31
CA SER A 235 19.56 -5.95 19.57
C SER A 235 20.43 -4.86 18.96
N SER A 236 21.56 -5.21 18.34
CA SER A 236 22.44 -4.27 17.62
C SER A 236 22.28 -4.33 16.11
N GLN A 237 21.26 -5.01 15.61
CA GLN A 237 20.95 -4.98 14.18
C GLN A 237 20.56 -3.58 13.71
N THR A 238 21.09 -3.21 12.54
CA THR A 238 20.81 -1.92 11.91
C THR A 238 20.49 -2.16 10.45
N LEU A 239 19.43 -1.54 9.96
CA LEU A 239 19.09 -1.52 8.54
C LEU A 239 19.88 -0.40 7.84
N THR A 240 20.66 -0.79 6.83
CA THR A 240 21.22 0.17 5.87
C THR A 240 20.28 0.22 4.67
N VAL A 241 19.62 1.36 4.48
CA VAL A 241 18.65 1.55 3.40
C VAL A 241 19.40 1.71 2.07
N HIS A 242 19.03 0.93 1.06
CA HIS A 242 19.58 1.02 -0.30
C HIS A 242 18.52 1.42 -1.33
N ARG A 243 17.26 1.16 -1.03
CA ARG A 243 16.12 1.42 -1.92
C ARG A 243 14.96 2.02 -1.12
N VAL A 244 14.31 2.99 -1.70
CA VAL A 244 13.07 3.59 -1.19
C VAL A 244 12.01 3.48 -2.28
N VAL A 245 10.92 2.78 -2.00
CA VAL A 245 9.84 2.55 -2.95
C VAL A 245 8.61 3.34 -2.50
N LEU A 246 8.08 4.21 -3.35
CA LEU A 246 6.80 4.86 -3.11
C LEU A 246 5.67 3.88 -3.44
N GLU A 247 4.82 3.62 -2.48
CA GLU A 247 3.72 2.66 -2.59
C GLU A 247 2.37 3.34 -2.80
N ARG A 248 1.46 2.61 -3.45
CA ARG A 248 0.06 3.05 -3.56
C ARG A 248 -0.57 3.20 -2.18
N GLN A 249 -1.36 4.24 -2.01
CA GLN A 249 -2.15 4.46 -0.80
C GLN A 249 -3.55 4.96 -1.15
N GLY A 250 -4.51 4.66 -0.30
CA GLY A 250 -5.88 5.13 -0.41
C GLY A 250 -6.11 6.32 0.53
N GLN A 251 -6.87 7.31 0.05
CA GLN A 251 -7.40 8.40 0.85
C GLN A 251 -8.90 8.49 0.61
N GLU A 252 -9.65 8.90 1.62
CA GLU A 252 -11.09 9.09 1.50
C GLU A 252 -11.50 10.43 2.07
N GLY A 253 -12.39 11.10 1.36
CA GLY A 253 -12.83 12.41 1.79
C GLY A 253 -14.00 12.96 1.02
N SER A 254 -14.52 14.08 1.50
CA SER A 254 -15.54 14.83 0.79
C SER A 254 -14.90 15.72 -0.27
N TRP A 255 -15.46 15.66 -1.48
CA TRP A 255 -15.08 16.57 -2.55
C TRP A 255 -15.32 18.03 -2.17
N VAL A 256 -14.36 18.90 -2.48
CA VAL A 256 -14.48 20.34 -2.27
C VAL A 256 -15.23 20.95 -3.46
N ALA A 257 -16.41 21.49 -3.22
CA ALA A 257 -17.25 22.04 -4.27
C ALA A 257 -16.53 23.15 -5.08
N GLY A 258 -16.61 23.04 -6.41
CA GLY A 258 -15.99 24.01 -7.31
C GLY A 258 -14.47 23.93 -7.43
N SER A 259 -13.82 22.94 -6.82
CA SER A 259 -12.36 22.75 -6.91
C SER A 259 -11.90 22.06 -8.19
N THR A 260 -12.82 21.46 -8.94
CA THR A 260 -12.47 20.69 -10.15
C THR A 260 -12.02 21.60 -11.28
N GLN A 261 -10.82 21.36 -11.79
CA GLN A 261 -10.22 22.06 -12.93
C GLN A 261 -9.87 21.03 -14.00
N ILE A 262 -10.56 21.10 -15.14
CA ILE A 262 -10.37 20.18 -16.26
C ILE A 262 -9.43 20.86 -17.26
N GLN A 263 -8.37 20.17 -17.64
CA GLN A 263 -7.44 20.59 -18.68
C GLN A 263 -7.81 19.95 -20.02
N SER A 264 -7.96 18.61 -20.06
CA SER A 264 -8.36 17.86 -21.24
C SER A 264 -8.86 16.47 -20.85
N GLY A 265 -10.06 16.09 -21.22
CA GLY A 265 -10.61 14.78 -20.89
C GLY A 265 -10.62 14.52 -19.38
N ASN A 266 -9.86 13.52 -18.92
CA ASN A 266 -9.67 13.23 -17.50
C ASN A 266 -8.43 13.91 -16.90
N ASP A 267 -7.65 14.64 -17.70
CA ASP A 267 -6.51 15.39 -17.17
C ASP A 267 -6.99 16.65 -16.45
N GLY A 268 -6.58 16.82 -15.21
CA GLY A 268 -6.93 17.96 -14.40
C GLY A 268 -6.74 17.73 -12.92
N THR A 269 -7.37 18.56 -12.10
CA THR A 269 -7.27 18.49 -10.66
C THR A 269 -8.62 18.67 -9.97
N PHE A 270 -8.74 18.17 -8.76
CA PHE A 270 -9.81 18.49 -7.82
C PHE A 270 -9.28 18.39 -6.40
N GLN A 271 -10.08 18.79 -5.42
CA GLN A 271 -9.67 18.71 -4.01
C GLN A 271 -10.66 17.87 -3.20
N ILE A 272 -10.12 17.20 -2.19
CA ILE A 272 -10.90 16.50 -1.16
C ILE A 272 -10.51 17.00 0.23
N ASN A 273 -11.48 17.10 1.13
CA ASN A 273 -11.22 17.17 2.56
C ASN A 273 -11.04 15.73 3.04
N ASP A 274 -9.79 15.36 3.25
CA ASP A 274 -9.42 13.98 3.60
C ASP A 274 -9.85 13.68 5.04
N ASN A 275 -10.64 12.64 5.22
CA ASN A 275 -11.12 12.16 6.51
C ASN A 275 -10.38 10.90 6.98
N TYR A 276 -9.41 10.44 6.20
CA TYR A 276 -8.66 9.23 6.53
C TYR A 276 -7.61 9.53 7.60
N LEU A 277 -7.37 8.57 8.50
CA LEU A 277 -6.47 8.78 9.64
C LEU A 277 -5.03 9.16 9.19
N ALA A 278 -4.54 8.57 8.09
CA ALA A 278 -3.26 8.92 7.49
C ALA A 278 -3.23 10.35 6.92
N GLY A 279 -4.37 10.94 6.64
CA GLY A 279 -4.52 12.32 6.17
C GLY A 279 -4.09 13.38 7.17
N ILE A 280 -3.89 13.04 8.44
CA ILE A 280 -3.33 13.95 9.46
C ILE A 280 -1.97 14.52 9.05
N LEU A 281 -1.18 13.76 8.30
CA LEU A 281 0.15 14.15 7.82
C LEU A 281 0.12 14.89 6.48
N LEU A 282 -1.06 15.05 5.88
CA LEU A 282 -1.23 15.63 4.55
C LEU A 282 -1.83 17.04 4.63
N PRO A 283 -1.50 17.93 3.68
CA PRO A 283 -2.13 19.24 3.60
C PRO A 283 -3.64 19.10 3.34
N GLN A 284 -4.44 19.95 3.96
CA GLN A 284 -5.88 20.00 3.78
C GLN A 284 -6.33 21.35 3.20
N PRO A 285 -7.19 21.37 2.17
CA PRO A 285 -7.66 20.23 1.41
C PRO A 285 -6.56 19.57 0.58
N LEU A 286 -6.64 18.25 0.39
CA LEU A 286 -5.70 17.51 -0.44
C LEU A 286 -6.00 17.73 -1.93
N THR A 287 -5.02 18.20 -2.68
CA THR A 287 -5.12 18.32 -4.13
C THR A 287 -4.90 16.96 -4.79
N VAL A 288 -5.88 16.51 -5.56
CA VAL A 288 -5.85 15.27 -6.34
C VAL A 288 -5.60 15.61 -7.80
N VAL A 289 -4.55 15.04 -8.36
CA VAL A 289 -4.21 15.13 -9.78
C VAL A 289 -4.79 13.92 -10.50
N SER A 290 -5.66 14.16 -11.44
CA SER A 290 -6.21 13.17 -12.37
C SER A 290 -5.47 13.21 -13.69
N THR A 291 -5.25 12.06 -14.29
CA THR A 291 -4.63 11.91 -15.61
C THR A 291 -5.50 11.06 -16.52
N GLN A 292 -5.15 10.99 -17.80
CA GLN A 292 -5.82 10.08 -18.75
C GLN A 292 -5.78 8.60 -18.30
N PHE A 293 -4.86 8.24 -17.42
CA PHE A 293 -4.72 6.88 -16.88
C PHE A 293 -5.49 6.67 -15.57
N THR A 294 -6.18 7.68 -15.07
CA THR A 294 -7.00 7.58 -13.87
C THR A 294 -8.28 6.81 -14.18
N ASN A 295 -8.49 5.70 -13.46
CA ASN A 295 -9.71 4.91 -13.57
C ASN A 295 -10.80 5.50 -12.66
N TYR A 296 -12.00 5.70 -13.20
CA TYR A 296 -13.16 6.19 -12.46
C TYR A 296 -14.16 5.07 -12.23
N VAL A 297 -14.58 4.90 -10.96
CA VAL A 297 -15.55 3.88 -10.54
C VAL A 297 -16.77 4.58 -9.98
N ASN A 298 -17.95 4.22 -10.48
CA ASN A 298 -19.24 4.86 -10.19
C ASN A 298 -19.29 6.35 -10.57
N LEU A 299 -18.37 6.78 -11.44
CA LEU A 299 -18.28 8.11 -12.05
C LEU A 299 -17.94 7.98 -13.54
N SER A 300 -18.45 8.86 -14.38
CA SER A 300 -18.16 8.85 -15.81
C SER A 300 -16.79 9.46 -16.18
N GLY A 301 -16.09 10.05 -15.20
CA GLY A 301 -14.81 10.71 -15.39
C GLY A 301 -14.69 11.98 -14.54
N LEU A 302 -13.60 12.73 -14.71
CA LEU A 302 -13.33 13.97 -13.99
C LEU A 302 -14.46 15.00 -14.14
N SER A 303 -15.08 15.08 -15.33
CA SER A 303 -16.17 16.00 -15.60
C SER A 303 -17.41 15.80 -14.74
N ALA A 304 -17.62 14.59 -14.22
CA ALA A 304 -18.71 14.31 -13.28
C ALA A 304 -18.58 15.09 -11.96
N LEU A 305 -17.34 15.43 -11.57
CA LEU A 305 -17.04 16.22 -10.38
C LEU A 305 -17.21 17.75 -10.59
N SER A 306 -17.61 18.20 -11.77
CA SER A 306 -17.98 19.61 -11.99
C SER A 306 -19.46 19.91 -11.72
N GLY A 307 -20.25 18.89 -11.42
CA GLY A 307 -21.67 18.99 -11.11
C GLY A 307 -21.98 19.41 -9.66
N ALA A 308 -23.25 19.30 -9.31
CA ALA A 308 -23.70 19.57 -7.93
C ALA A 308 -23.46 18.32 -7.06
N GLY A 309 -22.45 18.41 -6.15
CA GLY A 309 -22.27 17.43 -5.08
C GLY A 309 -23.39 17.47 -4.02
N PRO A 310 -23.21 16.86 -2.86
CA PRO A 310 -21.94 16.40 -2.31
C PRO A 310 -21.46 15.05 -2.85
N PHE A 311 -20.14 14.87 -2.97
CA PHE A 311 -19.52 13.60 -3.32
C PHE A 311 -18.60 13.17 -2.19
N ASN A 312 -18.70 11.90 -1.76
CA ASN A 312 -17.69 11.25 -0.94
C ASN A 312 -16.87 10.36 -1.87
N LEU A 313 -15.58 10.57 -1.87
CA LEU A 313 -14.67 9.94 -2.80
C LEU A 313 -13.63 9.11 -2.05
N ARG A 314 -13.30 7.96 -2.62
CA ARG A 314 -12.08 7.22 -2.34
C ARG A 314 -11.13 7.43 -3.51
N VAL A 315 -9.93 7.90 -3.22
CA VAL A 315 -8.85 8.02 -4.21
C VAL A 315 -7.74 7.04 -3.87
N VAL A 316 -7.25 6.32 -4.84
CA VAL A 316 -6.12 5.38 -4.70
C VAL A 316 -5.02 5.82 -5.65
N GLY A 317 -3.80 5.95 -5.17
CA GLY A 317 -2.68 6.46 -5.95
C GLY A 317 -1.47 6.76 -5.09
N PHE A 318 -0.76 7.82 -5.44
CA PHE A 318 0.53 8.17 -4.85
C PHE A 318 0.55 9.60 -4.36
N ILE A 319 1.19 9.85 -3.22
CA ILE A 319 1.51 11.20 -2.79
C ILE A 319 2.87 11.57 -3.34
N LEU A 320 2.90 12.59 -4.18
CA LEU A 320 4.11 13.13 -4.78
C LEU A 320 4.25 14.60 -4.41
N VAL A 321 5.48 15.11 -4.46
CA VAL A 321 5.75 16.53 -4.24
C VAL A 321 5.96 17.19 -5.60
N ASN A 322 5.17 18.21 -5.86
CA ASN A 322 5.34 19.05 -7.04
C ASN A 322 6.58 19.94 -6.86
N GLN A 323 7.60 19.72 -7.67
CA GLN A 323 8.87 20.43 -7.55
C GLN A 323 8.78 21.94 -7.87
N GLN A 324 7.75 22.37 -8.58
CA GLN A 324 7.55 23.79 -8.90
C GLN A 324 6.90 24.54 -7.75
N THR A 325 5.98 23.90 -7.02
CA THR A 325 5.21 24.52 -5.95
C THR A 325 5.65 24.09 -4.56
N ASN A 326 6.46 23.03 -4.44
CA ASN A 326 6.82 22.33 -3.20
C ASN A 326 5.58 21.85 -2.40
N GLN A 327 4.45 21.62 -3.09
CA GLN A 327 3.23 21.13 -2.46
C GLN A 327 3.10 19.64 -2.69
N GLN A 328 2.56 18.94 -1.68
CA GLN A 328 2.16 17.55 -1.83
C GLN A 328 0.86 17.48 -2.63
N GLU A 329 0.85 16.62 -3.63
CA GLU A 329 -0.29 16.35 -4.49
C GLU A 329 -0.53 14.84 -4.57
N PHE A 330 -1.78 14.45 -4.63
CA PHE A 330 -2.17 13.05 -4.74
C PHE A 330 -2.41 12.69 -6.23
N VAL A 331 -1.53 11.92 -6.82
CA VAL A 331 -1.70 11.45 -8.21
C VAL A 331 -2.60 10.21 -8.20
N ALA A 332 -3.82 10.37 -8.68
CA ALA A 332 -4.82 9.33 -8.63
C ALA A 332 -4.65 8.30 -9.76
N ARG A 333 -4.62 7.02 -9.38
CA ARG A 333 -4.78 5.87 -10.30
C ARG A 333 -6.24 5.46 -10.40
N ARG A 334 -6.98 5.61 -9.30
CA ARG A 334 -8.41 5.30 -9.22
C ARG A 334 -9.12 6.36 -8.40
N VAL A 335 -10.29 6.75 -8.85
CA VAL A 335 -11.24 7.61 -8.15
C VAL A 335 -12.57 6.88 -8.10
N GLU A 336 -13.11 6.69 -6.91
CA GLU A 336 -14.34 5.96 -6.68
C GLU A 336 -15.34 6.83 -5.92
N LEU A 337 -16.57 6.91 -6.42
CA LEU A 337 -17.67 7.51 -5.68
C LEU A 337 -18.17 6.51 -4.64
N LEU A 338 -18.12 6.91 -3.40
CA LEU A 338 -18.68 6.16 -2.27
C LEU A 338 -20.18 6.52 -2.12
N ASN A 339 -21.02 5.50 -1.99
CA ASN A 339 -22.47 5.64 -1.81
C ASN A 339 -22.83 6.02 -0.37
#